data_90d9c219ca792af5a2fe942eede6625f
#
_entry.id   90d9c219ca792af5a2fe942eede6625f
#
_cell.length_a   1.000
_cell.length_b   1.000
_cell.length_c   1.000
_cell.angle_alpha   90.00
_cell.angle_beta   90.00
_cell.angle_gamma   90.00
#
_symmetry.space_group_name_H-M   'P 1'
#
loop_
_entity.id
_entity.type
_entity.pdbx_description
1 polymer ?
#
loop_
_entity_poly.entity_id
_entity_poly.type
_entity_poly.pdbx_seq_one_letter_code
_entity_poly.pdbx_strand_id
1 'polypeptide(L)'
;LGRYSVDQPLYPRSGSNVSMSLQFTAPYSLFGNKDYENMASSDKFKWIEYHKYRFTAEWYQRIKGNLILKLASKHGYLAYYNAKLQSPFERFQVGGDGLSGFTIYGRDIIAQRGYEIYSNNDGATIFNKYQAELRYPFSLNPSSTIYGLAFFEAGNAWDNFKSFNPFQLRRSV
;
A
#
# COMPACT_ATOMS: atom_id res chain seq x y z
N LEU A 1 -0.37 14.62 4.19
CA LEU A 1 -1.33 14.96 5.25
C LEU A 1 -1.57 13.76 6.15
N GLY A 2 -1.65 13.95 7.46
CA GLY A 2 -1.93 12.86 8.39
C GLY A 2 -2.49 13.35 9.70
N ARG A 3 -3.26 12.49 10.36
CA ARG A 3 -3.73 12.66 11.72
C ARG A 3 -3.37 11.40 12.50
N TYR A 4 -2.59 11.58 13.54
CA TYR A 4 -2.22 10.53 14.48
C TYR A 4 -2.85 10.82 15.84
N SER A 5 -3.81 10.00 16.23
CA SER A 5 -4.58 10.17 17.48
C SER A 5 -4.79 8.81 18.12
N VAL A 6 -3.71 8.15 18.50
CA VAL A 6 -3.73 6.88 19.23
C VAL A 6 -3.19 7.09 20.63
N ASP A 7 -3.67 6.29 21.58
CA ASP A 7 -3.30 6.38 23.01
C ASP A 7 -1.84 5.97 23.28
N GLN A 8 -1.30 5.04 22.53
CA GLN A 8 0.07 4.52 22.72
C GLN A 8 0.71 4.16 21.36
N PRO A 9 2.01 4.44 21.15
CA PRO A 9 2.67 4.17 19.87
C PRO A 9 2.94 2.68 19.61
N LEU A 10 3.35 1.91 20.64
CA LEU A 10 3.76 0.50 20.45
C LEU A 10 2.57 -0.46 20.40
N TYR A 11 1.59 -0.28 21.27
CA TYR A 11 0.41 -1.13 21.36
C TYR A 11 -0.85 -0.29 21.51
N PRO A 12 -1.34 0.31 20.41
CA PRO A 12 -2.54 1.14 20.45
C PRO A 12 -3.77 0.35 20.92
N ARG A 13 -4.51 0.92 21.87
CA ARG A 13 -5.74 0.34 22.43
C ARG A 13 -6.98 1.08 21.97
N SER A 14 -6.81 2.34 21.63
CA SER A 14 -7.90 3.21 21.17
C SER A 14 -7.35 4.33 20.28
N GLY A 15 -8.23 4.86 19.44
CA GLY A 15 -7.89 5.98 18.57
C GLY A 15 -7.77 5.61 17.11
N SER A 16 -7.23 6.53 16.34
CA SER A 16 -7.08 6.35 14.89
C SER A 16 -5.79 6.99 14.36
N ASN A 17 -5.28 6.39 13.32
CA ASN A 17 -4.18 6.92 12.52
C ASN A 17 -4.62 6.96 11.06
N VAL A 18 -4.69 8.15 10.49
CA VAL A 18 -5.09 8.35 9.08
C VAL A 18 -4.01 9.16 8.40
N SER A 19 -3.53 8.67 7.27
CA SER A 19 -2.54 9.35 6.47
C SER A 19 -2.89 9.31 4.98
N MET A 20 -2.60 10.39 4.29
CA MET A 20 -2.73 10.52 2.84
C MET A 20 -1.44 11.11 2.28
N SER A 21 -0.86 10.43 1.32
CA SER A 21 0.32 10.88 0.57
C SER A 21 -0.05 11.11 -0.87
N LEU A 22 0.33 12.27 -1.39
CA LEU A 22 0.14 12.69 -2.77
C LEU A 22 1.53 13.00 -3.34
N GLN A 23 1.86 12.39 -4.45
CA GLN A 23 3.12 12.60 -5.17
C GLN A 23 2.79 12.96 -6.62
N PHE A 24 3.36 14.04 -7.10
CA PHE A 24 3.20 14.52 -8.45
C PHE A 24 4.57 14.84 -9.03
N THR A 25 4.83 14.38 -10.23
CA THR A 25 5.97 14.83 -11.03
C THR A 25 5.51 15.83 -12.07
N ALA A 26 6.42 16.61 -12.61
CA ALA A 26 6.07 17.53 -13.68
C ALA A 26 5.70 16.75 -14.96
N PRO A 27 4.65 17.14 -15.69
CA PRO A 27 4.21 16.46 -16.91
C PRO A 27 5.05 16.92 -18.12
N TYR A 28 6.32 16.53 -18.16
CA TYR A 28 7.28 16.94 -19.17
C TYR A 28 6.84 16.59 -20.60
N SER A 29 6.13 15.47 -20.77
CA SER A 29 5.64 15.04 -22.08
C SER A 29 4.59 15.96 -22.69
N LEU A 30 3.88 16.72 -21.86
CA LEU A 30 2.87 17.68 -22.33
C LEU A 30 3.50 18.95 -22.93
N PHE A 31 4.76 19.23 -22.59
CA PHE A 31 5.49 20.42 -23.06
C PHE A 31 6.41 20.12 -24.25
N GLY A 32 6.52 18.85 -24.67
CA GLY A 32 7.40 18.42 -25.76
C GLY A 32 6.67 17.55 -26.79
N ASN A 33 6.93 17.79 -28.07
CA ASN A 33 6.36 17.00 -29.16
C ASN A 33 7.33 15.87 -29.57
N LYS A 34 7.55 14.90 -28.67
CA LYS A 34 8.47 13.76 -28.89
C LYS A 34 7.70 12.48 -29.22
N ASP A 35 8.25 11.69 -30.14
CA ASP A 35 7.73 10.35 -30.43
C ASP A 35 8.25 9.34 -29.39
N TYR A 36 7.44 9.09 -28.37
CA TYR A 36 7.77 8.17 -27.27
C TYR A 36 7.60 6.69 -27.65
N GLU A 37 7.02 6.34 -28.80
CA GLU A 37 6.84 4.94 -29.20
C GLU A 37 8.13 4.30 -29.67
N ASN A 38 8.91 5.05 -30.46
CA ASN A 38 10.15 4.54 -31.07
C ASN A 38 11.42 4.92 -30.28
N MET A 39 11.28 5.47 -29.07
CA MET A 39 12.39 5.92 -28.25
C MET A 39 13.00 4.77 -27.44
N ALA A 40 14.33 4.74 -27.29
CA ALA A 40 15.04 3.79 -26.45
C ALA A 40 14.60 3.96 -24.96
N SER A 41 14.52 2.84 -24.21
CA SER A 41 14.07 2.85 -22.83
C SER A 41 14.88 3.76 -21.92
N SER A 42 16.19 3.89 -22.15
CA SER A 42 17.08 4.79 -21.42
C SER A 42 16.68 6.27 -21.54
N ASP A 43 16.27 6.68 -22.75
CA ASP A 43 15.87 8.05 -23.03
C ASP A 43 14.39 8.29 -22.68
N LYS A 44 13.56 7.27 -22.88
CA LYS A 44 12.13 7.29 -22.58
C LYS A 44 11.85 7.52 -21.10
N PHE A 45 12.62 6.88 -20.19
CA PHE A 45 12.43 6.96 -18.75
C PHE A 45 13.46 7.88 -18.07
N LYS A 46 14.16 8.72 -18.80
CA LYS A 46 15.07 9.72 -18.23
C LYS A 46 14.36 10.70 -17.31
N TRP A 47 13.14 11.07 -17.65
CA TRP A 47 12.24 11.89 -16.87
C TRP A 47 10.95 11.13 -16.62
N ILE A 48 10.81 10.59 -15.40
CA ILE A 48 9.64 9.81 -15.01
C ILE A 48 8.47 10.75 -14.71
N GLU A 49 7.33 10.44 -15.31
CA GLU A 49 6.10 11.22 -15.14
C GLU A 49 5.01 10.37 -14.53
N TYR A 50 4.50 10.77 -13.36
CA TYR A 50 3.41 10.07 -12.70
C TYR A 50 2.71 10.97 -11.69
N HIS A 51 1.52 10.55 -11.29
CA HIS A 51 0.87 11.00 -10.08
C HIS A 51 0.46 9.78 -9.25
N LYS A 52 0.79 9.81 -7.96
CA LYS A 52 0.62 8.70 -7.05
C LYS A 52 -0.12 9.14 -5.80
N TYR A 53 -1.12 8.38 -5.45
CA TYR A 53 -1.97 8.59 -4.28
C TYR A 53 -1.86 7.39 -3.37
N ARG A 54 -1.64 7.62 -2.07
CA ARG A 54 -1.67 6.57 -1.05
C ARG A 54 -2.54 7.05 0.09
N PHE A 55 -3.42 6.18 0.51
CA PHE A 55 -4.28 6.38 1.68
C PHE A 55 -4.10 5.22 2.64
N THR A 56 -3.93 5.54 3.91
CA THR A 56 -3.85 4.56 4.99
C THR A 56 -4.72 5.06 6.14
N ALA A 57 -5.61 4.21 6.60
CA ALA A 57 -6.41 4.46 7.79
C ALA A 57 -6.32 3.25 8.72
N GLU A 58 -6.11 3.51 9.99
CA GLU A 58 -6.12 2.52 11.06
C GLU A 58 -7.00 3.03 12.18
N TRP A 59 -7.82 2.15 12.72
CA TRP A 59 -8.68 2.43 13.85
C TRP A 59 -8.57 1.34 14.88
N TYR A 60 -8.47 1.75 16.14
CA TYR A 60 -8.30 0.89 17.30
C TYR A 60 -9.42 1.12 18.28
N GLN A 61 -10.05 0.04 18.71
CA GLN A 61 -11.15 0.07 19.66
C GLN A 61 -11.00 -1.05 20.70
N ARG A 62 -10.99 -0.68 21.96
CA ARG A 62 -11.13 -1.64 23.04
C ARG A 62 -12.56 -2.17 23.08
N ILE A 63 -12.74 -3.49 22.96
CA ILE A 63 -14.06 -4.14 22.99
C ILE A 63 -14.44 -4.47 24.44
N LYS A 64 -13.63 -5.29 25.11
CA LYS A 64 -13.89 -5.72 26.48
C LYS A 64 -12.57 -6.06 27.18
N GLY A 65 -12.37 -5.49 28.39
CA GLY A 65 -11.14 -5.72 29.14
C GLY A 65 -9.90 -5.30 28.34
N ASN A 66 -9.04 -6.25 28.05
CA ASN A 66 -7.82 -6.04 27.28
C ASN A 66 -7.95 -6.44 25.79
N LEU A 67 -9.13 -6.89 25.36
CA LEU A 67 -9.37 -7.28 23.97
C LEU A 67 -9.54 -6.03 23.09
N ILE A 68 -8.74 -5.94 22.04
CA ILE A 68 -8.69 -4.78 21.13
C ILE A 68 -9.01 -5.24 19.73
N LEU A 69 -9.90 -4.50 19.07
CA LEU A 69 -10.13 -4.59 17.64
C LEU A 69 -9.29 -3.53 16.94
N LYS A 70 -8.49 -3.95 15.95
CA LYS A 70 -7.86 -3.08 14.97
C LYS A 70 -8.55 -3.28 13.63
N LEU A 71 -9.00 -2.20 13.01
CA LEU A 71 -9.40 -2.17 11.61
C LEU A 71 -8.42 -1.30 10.84
N ALA A 72 -8.01 -1.75 9.69
CA ALA A 72 -7.13 -0.97 8.82
C ALA A 72 -7.56 -1.08 7.36
N SER A 73 -7.36 0.01 6.63
CA SER A 73 -7.49 0.03 5.17
C SER A 73 -6.32 0.76 4.54
N LYS A 74 -5.80 0.21 3.45
CA LYS A 74 -4.71 0.80 2.67
C LYS A 74 -5.09 0.78 1.20
N HIS A 75 -4.93 1.91 0.55
CA HIS A 75 -5.25 2.09 -0.85
C HIS A 75 -4.12 2.81 -1.55
N GLY A 76 -3.84 2.43 -2.77
CA GLY A 76 -2.88 3.11 -3.62
C GLY A 76 -3.36 3.19 -5.05
N TYR A 77 -3.06 4.29 -5.66
CA TYR A 77 -3.35 4.56 -7.07
C TYR A 77 -2.15 5.27 -7.69
N LEU A 78 -1.67 4.74 -8.79
CA LEU A 78 -0.60 5.29 -9.61
C LEU A 78 -1.11 5.48 -11.02
N ALA A 79 -0.97 6.65 -11.58
CA ALA A 79 -1.27 6.91 -12.96
C ALA A 79 -0.22 7.78 -13.64
N TYR A 80 -0.30 7.85 -14.95
CA TYR A 80 0.64 8.54 -15.81
C TYR A 80 -0.08 9.59 -16.63
N TYR A 81 0.56 10.74 -16.86
CA TYR A 81 0.00 11.80 -17.71
C TYR A 81 -0.07 11.37 -19.18
N ASN A 82 0.88 10.53 -19.60
CA ASN A 82 0.95 9.98 -20.95
C ASN A 82 0.92 8.47 -20.94
N ALA A 83 -0.06 7.87 -21.60
CA ALA A 83 -0.23 6.41 -21.67
C ALA A 83 0.98 5.69 -22.32
N LYS A 84 1.76 6.37 -23.16
CA LYS A 84 2.96 5.83 -23.81
C LYS A 84 4.20 5.84 -22.89
N LEU A 85 4.15 6.54 -21.74
CA LEU A 85 5.23 6.69 -20.77
C LEU A 85 4.97 5.96 -19.46
N GLN A 86 4.28 4.83 -19.52
CA GLN A 86 4.08 3.99 -18.34
C GLN A 86 5.40 3.42 -17.85
N SER A 87 5.90 3.99 -16.77
CA SER A 87 7.15 3.58 -16.14
C SER A 87 6.99 2.30 -15.32
N PRO A 88 8.00 1.41 -15.25
CA PRO A 88 8.04 0.30 -14.31
C PRO A 88 8.38 0.74 -12.89
N PHE A 89 8.78 2.01 -12.72
CA PHE A 89 9.14 2.58 -11.42
C PHE A 89 7.92 3.00 -10.62
N GLU A 90 8.07 3.08 -9.29
CA GLU A 90 7.06 3.58 -8.35
C GLU A 90 5.77 2.75 -8.25
N ARG A 91 5.70 1.59 -8.87
CA ARG A 91 4.53 0.71 -8.83
C ARG A 91 4.39 0.01 -7.47
N PHE A 92 3.23 -0.58 -7.21
CA PHE A 92 2.94 -1.32 -5.99
C PHE A 92 3.26 -2.80 -6.18
N GLN A 93 3.97 -3.38 -5.21
CA GLN A 93 4.21 -4.81 -5.13
C GLN A 93 3.38 -5.37 -3.98
N VAL A 94 2.40 -6.21 -4.29
CA VAL A 94 1.41 -6.69 -3.31
C VAL A 94 1.57 -8.19 -3.08
N GLY A 95 1.54 -8.58 -1.81
CA GLY A 95 1.80 -9.94 -1.34
C GLY A 95 3.12 -10.04 -0.56
N GLY A 96 3.42 -11.23 -0.07
CA GLY A 96 4.59 -11.50 0.74
C GLY A 96 4.44 -11.03 2.20
N ASP A 97 5.52 -11.19 2.95
CA ASP A 97 5.63 -10.85 4.37
C ASP A 97 5.95 -9.36 4.64
N GLY A 98 6.32 -8.63 3.60
CA GLY A 98 6.76 -7.23 3.70
C GLY A 98 8.19 -7.05 4.23
N LEU A 99 8.90 -8.13 4.52
CA LEU A 99 10.27 -8.13 5.00
C LEU A 99 11.26 -8.42 3.86
N SER A 100 10.86 -9.28 2.94
CA SER A 100 11.63 -9.63 1.75
C SER A 100 11.25 -8.70 0.60
N GLY A 101 12.05 -7.71 0.32
CA GLY A 101 11.74 -6.81 -0.79
C GLY A 101 12.77 -5.73 -0.98
N PHE A 102 13.89 -6.10 -1.54
CA PHE A 102 14.79 -5.13 -2.16
C PHE A 102 14.31 -4.91 -3.59
N THR A 103 13.81 -3.73 -3.90
CA THR A 103 13.43 -3.39 -5.27
C THR A 103 14.26 -2.24 -5.79
N ILE A 104 14.95 -2.46 -6.92
CA ILE A 104 15.74 -1.43 -7.63
C ILE A 104 14.85 -0.34 -8.23
N TYR A 105 13.53 -0.58 -8.33
CA TYR A 105 12.59 0.27 -9.05
C TYR A 105 11.75 1.20 -8.15
N GLY A 106 12.11 1.35 -6.87
CA GLY A 106 11.37 2.20 -5.93
C GLY A 106 9.94 1.74 -5.67
N ARG A 107 9.66 0.43 -5.78
CA ARG A 107 8.31 -0.12 -5.59
C ARG A 107 7.89 -0.05 -4.13
N ASP A 108 6.64 0.32 -3.89
CA ASP A 108 6.03 0.19 -2.57
C ASP A 108 5.61 -1.25 -2.30
N ILE A 109 6.13 -1.85 -1.24
CA ILE A 109 5.80 -3.22 -0.84
C ILE A 109 4.60 -3.20 0.10
N ILE A 110 3.52 -3.87 -0.30
CA ILE A 110 2.28 -4.01 0.45
C ILE A 110 2.14 -5.47 0.86
N ALA A 111 2.58 -5.78 2.07
CA ALA A 111 2.47 -7.14 2.60
C ALA A 111 1.02 -7.61 2.68
N GLN A 112 0.78 -8.87 2.37
CA GLN A 112 -0.48 -9.56 2.63
C GLN A 112 -0.17 -10.97 3.11
N ARG A 113 -0.53 -11.26 4.35
CA ARG A 113 -0.24 -12.55 5.00
C ARG A 113 -0.92 -13.69 4.24
N GLY A 114 -0.24 -14.84 4.16
CA GLY A 114 -0.77 -16.03 3.51
C GLY A 114 -0.71 -16.03 1.98
N TYR A 115 -0.16 -14.99 1.38
CA TYR A 115 0.05 -14.91 -0.07
C TYR A 115 1.50 -14.59 -0.38
N GLU A 116 2.05 -15.25 -1.40
CA GLU A 116 3.26 -14.79 -2.06
C GLU A 116 2.97 -13.49 -2.84
N ILE A 117 4.00 -12.88 -3.38
CA ILE A 117 3.84 -11.69 -4.23
C ILE A 117 3.03 -12.09 -5.46
N TYR A 118 1.87 -11.48 -5.63
CA TYR A 118 0.92 -11.80 -6.70
C TYR A 118 0.67 -10.64 -7.68
N SER A 119 1.24 -9.48 -7.41
CA SER A 119 1.31 -8.44 -8.45
C SER A 119 2.22 -8.90 -9.59
N ASN A 120 1.93 -8.47 -10.82
CA ASN A 120 2.76 -8.79 -11.96
C ASN A 120 4.24 -8.42 -11.72
N ASN A 121 5.15 -9.00 -12.51
CA ASN A 121 6.59 -8.70 -12.41
C ASN A 121 6.90 -7.21 -12.49
N ASP A 122 6.10 -6.45 -13.24
CA ASP A 122 6.23 -4.99 -13.34
C ASP A 122 5.60 -4.22 -12.16
N GLY A 123 4.88 -4.91 -11.28
CA GLY A 123 4.11 -4.32 -10.19
C GLY A 123 2.73 -3.84 -10.63
N ALA A 124 1.88 -3.48 -9.67
CA ALA A 124 0.53 -3.00 -9.87
C ALA A 124 0.45 -1.48 -9.85
N THR A 125 -0.54 -0.91 -10.51
CA THR A 125 -0.83 0.53 -10.45
C THR A 125 -1.92 0.88 -9.46
N ILE A 126 -2.75 -0.08 -9.09
CA ILE A 126 -3.83 0.09 -8.12
C ILE A 126 -3.77 -1.05 -7.12
N PHE A 127 -3.98 -0.75 -5.84
CA PHE A 127 -4.21 -1.78 -4.84
C PHE A 127 -5.23 -1.32 -3.79
N ASN A 128 -5.96 -2.28 -3.25
CA ASN A 128 -6.79 -2.13 -2.05
C ASN A 128 -6.43 -3.23 -1.06
N LYS A 129 -6.29 -2.88 0.20
CA LYS A 129 -6.11 -3.83 1.30
C LYS A 129 -6.94 -3.42 2.49
N TYR A 130 -7.66 -4.38 3.05
CA TYR A 130 -8.43 -4.27 4.29
C TYR A 130 -7.90 -5.28 5.29
N GLN A 131 -7.93 -4.91 6.56
CA GLN A 131 -7.42 -5.75 7.63
C GLN A 131 -8.29 -5.57 8.87
N ALA A 132 -8.65 -6.69 9.51
CA ALA A 132 -9.25 -6.73 10.81
C ALA A 132 -8.39 -7.61 11.70
N GLU A 133 -8.05 -7.15 12.91
CA GLU A 133 -7.30 -7.91 13.89
C GLU A 133 -7.98 -7.83 15.26
N LEU A 134 -8.12 -8.97 15.90
CA LEU A 134 -8.41 -9.06 17.33
C LEU A 134 -7.10 -9.32 18.07
N ARG A 135 -6.75 -8.44 18.99
CA ARG A 135 -5.49 -8.46 19.72
C ARG A 135 -5.74 -8.64 21.22
N TYR A 136 -5.02 -9.55 21.85
CA TYR A 136 -5.07 -9.75 23.29
C TYR A 136 -3.65 -9.73 23.87
N PRO A 137 -3.32 -8.79 24.77
CA PRO A 137 -1.99 -8.71 25.35
C PRO A 137 -1.84 -9.69 26.49
N PHE A 138 -0.74 -10.44 26.48
CA PHE A 138 -0.29 -11.29 27.58
C PHE A 138 0.65 -10.53 28.52
N SER A 139 1.51 -9.70 27.95
CA SER A 139 2.42 -8.80 28.69
C SER A 139 2.53 -7.48 27.95
N LEU A 140 2.42 -6.38 28.65
CA LEU A 140 2.63 -5.01 28.15
C LEU A 140 3.83 -4.35 28.83
N ASN A 141 4.77 -5.15 29.34
CA ASN A 141 6.00 -4.62 29.93
C ASN A 141 6.81 -3.92 28.82
N PRO A 142 7.32 -2.68 29.05
CA PRO A 142 8.12 -1.97 28.06
C PRO A 142 9.35 -2.74 27.55
N SER A 143 9.92 -3.61 28.39
CA SER A 143 11.04 -4.47 28.00
C SER A 143 10.63 -5.72 27.23
N SER A 144 9.34 -6.13 27.29
CA SER A 144 8.85 -7.34 26.63
C SER A 144 7.34 -7.28 26.41
N THR A 145 6.94 -6.73 25.28
CA THR A 145 5.52 -6.68 24.88
C THR A 145 5.16 -7.96 24.12
N ILE A 146 4.28 -8.78 24.72
CA ILE A 146 3.82 -10.07 24.15
C ILE A 146 2.30 -10.01 24.02
N TYR A 147 1.79 -10.29 22.82
CA TYR A 147 0.36 -10.38 22.56
C TYR A 147 0.05 -11.44 21.51
N GLY A 148 -1.11 -12.07 21.63
CA GLY A 148 -1.69 -12.92 20.62
C GLY A 148 -2.62 -12.10 19.72
N LEU A 149 -2.75 -12.53 18.46
CA LEU A 149 -3.67 -11.92 17.54
C LEU A 149 -4.35 -12.97 16.64
N ALA A 150 -5.63 -12.73 16.34
CA ALA A 150 -6.33 -13.35 15.23
C ALA A 150 -6.56 -12.26 14.17
N PHE A 151 -6.40 -12.59 12.89
CA PHE A 151 -6.51 -11.60 11.83
C PHE A 151 -7.37 -12.10 10.67
N PHE A 152 -7.93 -11.15 9.96
CA PHE A 152 -8.53 -11.32 8.64
C PHE A 152 -7.97 -10.22 7.74
N GLU A 153 -7.45 -10.60 6.60
CA GLU A 153 -6.97 -9.68 5.57
C GLU A 153 -7.68 -9.95 4.25
N ALA A 154 -8.02 -8.89 3.55
CA ALA A 154 -8.58 -8.96 2.21
C ALA A 154 -7.95 -7.87 1.35
N GLY A 155 -7.41 -8.24 0.20
CA GLY A 155 -6.76 -7.27 -0.69
C GLY A 155 -6.65 -7.78 -2.10
N ASN A 156 -6.38 -6.88 -3.02
CA ASN A 156 -6.03 -7.20 -4.40
C ASN A 156 -5.25 -6.07 -5.04
N ALA A 157 -4.66 -6.38 -6.18
CA ALA A 157 -3.86 -5.48 -6.99
C ALA A 157 -4.25 -5.58 -8.47
N TRP A 158 -4.22 -4.45 -9.17
CA TRP A 158 -4.61 -4.35 -10.57
C TRP A 158 -3.59 -3.51 -11.35
N ASP A 159 -3.35 -3.92 -12.59
CA ASP A 159 -2.34 -3.27 -13.44
C ASP A 159 -2.86 -2.00 -14.11
N ASN A 160 -4.18 -1.90 -14.26
CA ASN A 160 -4.81 -0.75 -14.89
C ASN A 160 -6.24 -0.52 -14.38
N PHE A 161 -6.76 0.68 -14.61
CA PHE A 161 -8.07 1.07 -14.15
C PHE A 161 -9.22 0.29 -14.80
N LYS A 162 -9.03 -0.24 -16.01
CA LYS A 162 -10.06 -1.02 -16.71
C LYS A 162 -10.30 -2.38 -16.06
N SER A 163 -9.27 -2.96 -15.44
CA SER A 163 -9.34 -4.24 -14.74
C SER A 163 -9.75 -4.10 -13.27
N PHE A 164 -9.89 -2.87 -12.77
CA PHE A 164 -10.20 -2.61 -11.38
C PHE A 164 -11.60 -3.09 -10.99
N ASN A 165 -11.67 -4.00 -10.00
CA ASN A 165 -12.90 -4.46 -9.39
C ASN A 165 -12.74 -4.49 -7.85
N PRO A 166 -13.33 -3.54 -7.11
CA PRO A 166 -13.13 -3.40 -5.67
C PRO A 166 -13.66 -4.58 -4.84
N PHE A 167 -14.50 -5.43 -5.41
CA PHE A 167 -15.08 -6.61 -4.73
C PHE A 167 -14.31 -7.90 -4.99
N GLN A 168 -13.38 -7.89 -5.94
CA GLN A 168 -12.53 -9.03 -6.24
C GLN A 168 -11.31 -9.01 -5.30
N LEU A 169 -11.45 -9.60 -4.12
CA LEU A 169 -10.42 -9.59 -3.08
C LEU A 169 -9.90 -11.00 -2.76
N ARG A 170 -8.60 -11.13 -2.60
CA ARG A 170 -7.91 -12.31 -2.05
C ARG A 170 -7.97 -12.22 -0.53
N ARG A 171 -8.37 -13.30 0.13
CA ARG A 171 -8.65 -13.32 1.58
C ARG A 171 -7.70 -14.25 2.29
N SER A 172 -7.25 -13.86 3.51
CA SER A 172 -6.46 -14.69 4.41
C SER A 172 -6.89 -14.51 5.87
N VAL A 173 -6.76 -15.57 6.64
CA VAL A 173 -7.10 -15.65 8.07
C VAL A 173 -6.01 -16.38 8.84
#